data_e44b90143d2316cd34ccb6ca71647465
#
_entry.id   e44b90143d2316cd34ccb6ca71647465
#
_cell.length_a   1.000
_cell.length_b   1.000
_cell.length_c   1.000
_cell.angle_alpha   90.00
_cell.angle_beta   90.00
_cell.angle_gamma   90.00
#
_symmetry.space_group_name_H-M   'P 1'
#
loop_
_entity.id
_entity.type
_entity.pdbx_description
1 polymer ?
#
loop_
_entity_poly.entity_id
_entity_poly.type
_entity_poly.pdbx_seq_one_letter_code
_entity_poly.pdbx_strand_id
1 'polypeptide(L)'
;MNWKNFVCSVVCLAGMTCAEAVNYTPENVSASIALKVPGNDAKRYPLTLQQLDNSNFEYQWVAADKLPVVIYQNVEEKDGNQRIVIFMTALDDVYFNFGEQVMTGCHHDDCLFYMPGFWYRRNLRSPQEAPSFHTSDSWLVREDRLSTPLTAIFDEKNRKTYSVIRLDNMASDALTTHKEGEVILSGKTSIGYTGFENLSGIASLSFGFPYKEAPKTYIRKLTLAPSVEAYQLLRKGESLSLTWELHESEIADFSECVQHIWEYSYDTNMLHTF
;
A
#
# COMPACT_ATOMS: atom_id res chain seq x y z
N MET A 1 -25.85 -68.95 -5.63
CA MET A 1 -25.15 -68.28 -4.48
C MET A 1 -24.30 -67.17 -5.08
N ASN A 2 -24.84 -65.92 -5.13
CA ASN A 2 -24.21 -64.76 -5.77
C ASN A 2 -23.48 -63.91 -4.74
N TRP A 3 -22.20 -63.78 -4.90
CA TRP A 3 -21.41 -62.80 -4.17
C TRP A 3 -21.36 -61.49 -4.99
N LYS A 4 -21.98 -60.45 -4.49
CA LYS A 4 -21.85 -59.08 -5.00
C LYS A 4 -20.62 -58.42 -4.36
N ASN A 5 -19.69 -58.06 -5.20
CA ASN A 5 -18.53 -57.24 -4.85
C ASN A 5 -19.01 -55.82 -4.45
N PHE A 6 -18.72 -55.42 -3.21
CA PHE A 6 -18.86 -54.07 -2.74
C PHE A 6 -17.54 -53.33 -2.96
N VAL A 7 -17.48 -52.55 -4.01
CA VAL A 7 -16.37 -51.59 -4.23
C VAL A 7 -16.68 -50.33 -3.47
N CYS A 8 -15.95 -50.16 -2.37
CA CYS A 8 -16.02 -48.90 -1.59
C CYS A 8 -15.09 -47.87 -2.27
N SER A 9 -15.67 -46.99 -3.06
CA SER A 9 -14.95 -45.83 -3.60
C SER A 9 -14.76 -44.81 -2.49
N VAL A 10 -13.53 -44.72 -1.97
CA VAL A 10 -13.13 -43.63 -1.12
C VAL A 10 -12.90 -42.40 -2.03
N VAL A 11 -13.87 -41.53 -2.07
CA VAL A 11 -13.69 -40.19 -2.67
C VAL A 11 -12.90 -39.36 -1.66
N CYS A 12 -11.59 -39.22 -1.89
CA CYS A 12 -10.81 -38.18 -1.26
C CYS A 12 -11.29 -36.83 -1.81
N LEU A 13 -12.20 -36.19 -1.10
CA LEU A 13 -12.42 -34.75 -1.20
C LEU A 13 -11.17 -34.07 -0.64
N ALA A 14 -10.20 -33.77 -1.51
CA ALA A 14 -9.22 -32.76 -1.21
C ALA A 14 -10.00 -31.46 -1.10
N GLY A 15 -10.28 -31.03 0.13
CA GLY A 15 -10.76 -29.70 0.41
C GLY A 15 -9.66 -28.72 0.00
N MET A 16 -9.78 -28.16 -1.19
CA MET A 16 -9.14 -26.90 -1.51
C MET A 16 -9.82 -25.89 -0.59
N THR A 17 -9.18 -25.59 0.54
CA THR A 17 -9.47 -24.35 1.25
C THR A 17 -9.02 -23.24 0.30
N CYS A 18 -9.98 -22.59 -0.35
CA CYS A 18 -9.70 -21.28 -0.91
C CYS A 18 -9.11 -20.44 0.22
N ALA A 19 -7.86 -20.03 0.09
CA ALA A 19 -7.32 -18.99 0.94
C ALA A 19 -8.26 -17.79 0.78
N GLU A 20 -8.86 -17.34 1.89
CA GLU A 20 -9.62 -16.09 1.87
C GLU A 20 -8.59 -15.01 1.59
N ALA A 21 -8.65 -14.41 0.40
CA ALA A 21 -7.86 -13.24 0.03
C ALA A 21 -8.07 -12.13 1.06
N VAL A 22 -7.09 -11.23 1.20
CA VAL A 22 -7.29 -10.00 2.00
C VAL A 22 -8.61 -9.40 1.56
N ASN A 23 -9.64 -9.56 2.38
CA ASN A 23 -10.93 -9.00 2.07
C ASN A 23 -10.81 -7.47 2.15
N TYR A 24 -10.58 -6.85 0.99
CA TYR A 24 -10.70 -5.41 0.87
C TYR A 24 -12.15 -5.03 1.11
N THR A 25 -12.44 -4.61 2.34
CA THR A 25 -13.78 -4.23 2.76
C THR A 25 -13.77 -2.84 3.37
N PRO A 26 -14.89 -2.10 3.34
CA PRO A 26 -14.98 -0.79 3.96
C PRO A 26 -14.56 -0.74 5.43
N GLU A 27 -14.61 -1.88 6.13
CA GLU A 27 -14.29 -1.98 7.56
C GLU A 27 -12.77 -2.08 7.83
N ASN A 28 -11.99 -2.62 6.87
CA ASN A 28 -10.55 -2.82 7.05
C ASN A 28 -9.69 -1.83 6.28
N VAL A 29 -10.32 -0.85 5.62
CA VAL A 29 -9.62 0.19 4.88
C VAL A 29 -9.91 1.56 5.44
N SER A 30 -8.92 2.44 5.35
CA SER A 30 -9.07 3.85 5.67
C SER A 30 -8.24 4.67 4.67
N ALA A 31 -8.70 5.88 4.38
CA ALA A 31 -7.96 6.80 3.54
C ALA A 31 -8.05 8.23 4.03
N SER A 32 -7.11 9.04 3.58
CA SER A 32 -7.16 10.48 3.78
C SER A 32 -6.63 11.23 2.56
N ILE A 33 -7.12 12.43 2.36
CA ILE A 33 -6.53 13.36 1.42
C ILE A 33 -6.08 14.63 2.14
N ALA A 34 -4.85 15.04 1.90
CA ALA A 34 -4.35 16.33 2.35
C ALA A 34 -4.38 17.33 1.19
N LEU A 35 -4.97 18.48 1.42
CA LEU A 35 -5.08 19.56 0.44
C LEU A 35 -4.22 20.74 0.88
N LYS A 36 -3.41 21.25 -0.04
CA LYS A 36 -2.46 22.33 0.21
C LYS A 36 -2.84 23.58 -0.58
N VAL A 37 -2.94 24.69 0.12
CA VAL A 37 -3.01 26.03 -0.48
C VAL A 37 -1.64 26.68 -0.32
N PRO A 38 -1.04 27.25 -1.40
CA PRO A 38 0.24 27.93 -1.29
C PRO A 38 0.25 28.98 -0.18
N GLY A 39 1.25 28.96 0.69
CA GLY A 39 1.39 29.90 1.82
C GLY A 39 0.67 29.48 3.11
N ASN A 40 -0.17 28.45 3.10
CA ASN A 40 -0.85 27.92 4.28
C ASN A 40 -0.39 26.48 4.57
N ASP A 41 -0.61 26.00 5.79
CA ASP A 41 -0.44 24.59 6.14
C ASP A 41 -1.47 23.72 5.41
N ALA A 42 -1.10 22.48 5.11
CA ALA A 42 -2.02 21.55 4.49
C ALA A 42 -3.14 21.15 5.46
N LYS A 43 -4.34 21.00 4.92
CA LYS A 43 -5.49 20.48 5.67
C LYS A 43 -5.75 19.03 5.24
N ARG A 44 -5.79 18.12 6.22
CA ARG A 44 -6.06 16.70 6.00
C ARG A 44 -7.51 16.38 6.27
N TYR A 45 -8.11 15.62 5.36
CA TYR A 45 -9.49 15.17 5.42
C TYR A 45 -9.52 13.64 5.48
N PRO A 46 -10.04 13.05 6.55
CA PRO A 46 -10.34 11.63 6.58
C PRO A 46 -11.44 11.33 5.55
N LEU A 47 -11.34 10.18 4.91
CA LEU A 47 -12.27 9.72 3.90
C LEU A 47 -13.00 8.47 4.38
N THR A 48 -14.25 8.32 3.97
CA THR A 48 -15.07 7.12 4.19
C THR A 48 -15.36 6.47 2.85
N LEU A 49 -15.15 5.17 2.74
CA LEU A 49 -15.46 4.40 1.55
C LEU A 49 -16.96 4.11 1.50
N GLN A 50 -17.61 4.48 0.41
CA GLN A 50 -19.03 4.22 0.16
C GLN A 50 -19.18 3.36 -1.09
N GLN A 51 -19.90 2.26 -0.99
CA GLN A 51 -20.25 1.44 -2.15
C GLN A 51 -21.26 2.17 -3.03
N LEU A 52 -21.08 2.06 -4.34
CA LEU A 52 -21.96 2.70 -5.32
C LEU A 52 -22.83 1.65 -6.01
N ASP A 53 -24.12 1.96 -6.12
CA ASP A 53 -25.04 1.18 -6.92
C ASP A 53 -25.13 1.76 -8.34
N ASN A 54 -25.01 0.91 -9.37
CA ASN A 54 -25.23 1.26 -10.79
C ASN A 54 -24.28 2.33 -11.38
N SER A 55 -22.97 2.32 -11.03
CA SER A 55 -21.98 3.21 -11.62
C SER A 55 -20.90 2.41 -12.37
N ASN A 56 -20.02 3.12 -13.09
CA ASN A 56 -18.80 2.55 -13.67
C ASN A 56 -17.71 2.29 -12.62
N PHE A 57 -17.97 2.67 -11.36
CA PHE A 57 -17.09 2.52 -10.23
C PHE A 57 -17.81 1.75 -9.13
N GLU A 58 -17.08 0.95 -8.40
CA GLU A 58 -17.61 0.15 -7.29
C GLU A 58 -17.77 0.96 -6.01
N TYR A 59 -16.81 1.87 -5.76
CA TYR A 59 -16.76 2.68 -4.55
C TYR A 59 -16.46 4.15 -4.85
N GLN A 60 -16.81 5.00 -3.86
CA GLN A 60 -16.43 6.40 -3.80
C GLN A 60 -15.84 6.71 -2.41
N TRP A 61 -14.73 7.41 -2.40
CA TRP A 61 -14.20 8.03 -1.18
C TRP A 61 -14.87 9.38 -0.95
N VAL A 62 -15.49 9.55 0.22
CA VAL A 62 -16.18 10.79 0.61
C VAL A 62 -15.62 11.35 1.90
N ALA A 63 -15.58 12.67 2.01
CA ALA A 63 -15.26 13.39 3.24
C ALA A 63 -16.53 14.00 3.83
N ALA A 64 -16.49 14.37 5.13
CA ALA A 64 -17.56 15.14 5.77
C ALA A 64 -17.73 16.53 5.13
N ASP A 65 -16.62 17.17 4.75
CA ASP A 65 -16.61 18.44 4.03
C ASP A 65 -16.65 18.20 2.51
N LYS A 66 -17.22 19.17 1.78
CA LYS A 66 -17.15 19.14 0.31
C LYS A 66 -15.72 19.39 -0.17
N LEU A 67 -15.16 18.44 -0.91
CA LEU A 67 -13.82 18.54 -1.48
C LEU A 67 -13.84 19.12 -2.90
N PRO A 68 -12.75 19.78 -3.35
CA PRO A 68 -12.56 20.22 -4.74
C PRO A 68 -12.11 19.07 -5.66
N VAL A 69 -12.25 17.81 -5.24
CA VAL A 69 -11.88 16.61 -5.96
C VAL A 69 -12.89 15.51 -5.69
N VAL A 70 -13.17 14.68 -6.69
CA VAL A 70 -13.95 13.44 -6.55
C VAL A 70 -12.99 12.28 -6.68
N ILE A 71 -13.15 11.27 -5.82
CA ILE A 71 -12.27 10.11 -5.75
C ILE A 71 -13.15 8.85 -5.84
N TYR A 72 -13.00 8.11 -6.94
CA TYR A 72 -13.63 6.83 -7.15
C TYR A 72 -12.62 5.70 -7.04
N GLN A 73 -13.12 4.50 -6.80
CA GLN A 73 -12.30 3.31 -6.68
C GLN A 73 -13.00 2.08 -7.22
N ASN A 74 -12.21 1.24 -7.88
CA ASN A 74 -12.59 -0.12 -8.23
C ASN A 74 -11.65 -1.10 -7.54
N VAL A 75 -12.18 -2.26 -7.14
CA VAL A 75 -11.40 -3.37 -6.62
C VAL A 75 -11.72 -4.58 -7.47
N GLU A 76 -10.72 -5.07 -8.20
CA GLU A 76 -10.86 -6.19 -9.12
C GLU A 76 -10.08 -7.39 -8.59
N GLU A 77 -10.72 -8.53 -8.48
CA GLU A 77 -10.00 -9.79 -8.23
C GLU A 77 -9.38 -10.28 -9.53
N LYS A 78 -8.06 -10.45 -9.52
CA LYS A 78 -7.29 -10.92 -10.66
C LYS A 78 -6.18 -11.87 -10.22
N ASP A 79 -6.19 -13.08 -10.76
CA ASP A 79 -5.18 -14.12 -10.49
C ASP A 79 -4.97 -14.40 -8.98
N GLY A 80 -6.04 -14.31 -8.17
CA GLY A 80 -6.00 -14.48 -6.72
C GLY A 80 -5.51 -13.25 -5.94
N ASN A 81 -5.27 -12.13 -6.63
CA ASN A 81 -4.88 -10.86 -6.05
C ASN A 81 -6.03 -9.83 -6.15
N GLN A 82 -5.99 -8.80 -5.32
CA GLN A 82 -6.93 -7.70 -5.40
C GLN A 82 -6.25 -6.47 -5.98
N ARG A 83 -6.68 -6.07 -7.17
CA ARG A 83 -6.20 -4.87 -7.85
C ARG A 83 -7.08 -3.68 -7.47
N ILE A 84 -6.45 -2.68 -6.86
CA ILE A 84 -7.09 -1.43 -6.45
C ILE A 84 -6.77 -0.38 -7.51
N VAL A 85 -7.79 0.18 -8.12
CA VAL A 85 -7.66 1.27 -9.10
C VAL A 85 -8.39 2.50 -8.57
N ILE A 86 -7.65 3.58 -8.33
CA ILE A 86 -8.16 4.84 -7.81
C ILE A 86 -8.22 5.85 -8.94
N PHE A 87 -9.37 6.49 -9.11
CA PHE A 87 -9.62 7.54 -10.07
C PHE A 87 -9.93 8.84 -9.36
N MET A 88 -9.11 9.86 -9.57
CA MET A 88 -9.33 11.19 -9.02
C MET A 88 -9.59 12.19 -10.13
N THR A 89 -10.63 13.02 -9.97
CA THR A 89 -10.97 14.11 -10.90
C THR A 89 -11.11 15.41 -10.13
N ALA A 90 -10.33 16.42 -10.49
CA ALA A 90 -10.40 17.73 -9.85
C ALA A 90 -11.62 18.53 -10.33
N LEU A 91 -12.39 19.05 -9.39
CA LEU A 91 -13.51 19.99 -9.61
C LEU A 91 -13.05 21.45 -9.64
N ASP A 92 -11.87 21.70 -9.05
CA ASP A 92 -11.15 22.98 -9.07
C ASP A 92 -9.63 22.71 -8.98
N ASP A 93 -8.79 23.72 -9.21
CA ASP A 93 -7.33 23.58 -9.09
C ASP A 93 -6.98 23.22 -7.64
N VAL A 94 -6.26 22.10 -7.45
CA VAL A 94 -5.94 21.58 -6.11
C VAL A 94 -4.56 20.98 -6.05
N TYR A 95 -3.81 21.32 -5.00
CA TYR A 95 -2.60 20.61 -4.61
C TYR A 95 -2.99 19.53 -3.59
N PHE A 96 -2.68 18.28 -3.87
CA PHE A 96 -3.14 17.16 -3.07
C PHE A 96 -2.00 16.20 -2.70
N ASN A 97 -2.23 15.45 -1.62
CA ASN A 97 -1.56 14.20 -1.27
C ASN A 97 -2.63 13.22 -0.78
N PHE A 98 -2.74 12.07 -1.43
CA PHE A 98 -3.70 11.02 -1.10
C PHE A 98 -2.98 9.83 -0.48
N GLY A 99 -3.59 9.21 0.52
CA GLY A 99 -3.08 7.98 1.11
C GLY A 99 -4.17 7.07 1.59
N GLU A 100 -3.89 5.78 1.49
CA GLU A 100 -4.74 4.69 1.88
C GLU A 100 -4.00 3.71 2.78
N GLN A 101 -4.73 3.06 3.67
CA GLN A 101 -4.25 2.05 4.62
C GLN A 101 -5.18 0.86 4.59
N VAL A 102 -4.59 -0.33 4.57
CA VAL A 102 -5.31 -1.61 4.66
C VAL A 102 -4.84 -2.34 5.91
N MET A 103 -5.77 -2.56 6.84
CA MET A 103 -5.50 -3.30 8.07
C MET A 103 -5.43 -4.80 7.77
N THR A 104 -4.35 -5.46 8.20
CA THR A 104 -4.17 -6.89 8.00
C THR A 104 -4.95 -7.75 9.01
N GLY A 105 -5.47 -7.16 10.07
CA GLY A 105 -6.06 -7.88 11.20
C GLY A 105 -5.05 -8.54 12.13
N CYS A 106 -3.74 -8.49 11.80
CA CYS A 106 -2.68 -9.13 12.56
C CYS A 106 -2.18 -8.22 13.68
N HIS A 107 -1.90 -8.78 14.86
CA HIS A 107 -1.29 -8.02 15.92
C HIS A 107 0.15 -7.66 15.53
N HIS A 108 0.50 -6.40 15.67
CA HIS A 108 1.79 -5.85 15.25
C HIS A 108 2.99 -6.60 15.82
N ASP A 109 2.92 -7.06 17.09
CA ASP A 109 4.01 -7.79 17.74
C ASP A 109 4.20 -9.21 17.20
N ASP A 110 3.21 -9.77 16.51
CA ASP A 110 3.28 -11.07 15.85
C ASP A 110 3.77 -10.97 14.40
N CYS A 111 4.12 -9.75 13.94
CA CYS A 111 4.48 -9.48 12.57
C CYS A 111 5.97 -9.24 12.35
N LEU A 112 6.47 -9.67 11.19
CA LEU A 112 7.74 -9.26 10.61
C LEU A 112 7.48 -8.44 9.35
N PHE A 113 8.33 -7.44 9.10
CA PHE A 113 8.10 -6.44 8.07
C PHE A 113 9.21 -6.49 7.02
N TYR A 114 8.83 -6.22 5.78
CA TYR A 114 9.76 -6.21 4.66
C TYR A 114 9.47 -5.05 3.70
N MET A 115 10.50 -4.24 3.44
CA MET A 115 10.56 -3.30 2.33
C MET A 115 11.88 -3.53 1.57
N PRO A 116 11.86 -3.86 0.28
CA PRO A 116 13.05 -4.22 -0.47
C PRO A 116 14.14 -3.17 -0.44
N GLY A 117 15.32 -3.53 0.13
CA GLY A 117 16.46 -2.63 0.26
C GLY A 117 16.42 -1.66 1.45
N PHE A 118 15.34 -1.65 2.24
CA PHE A 118 15.15 -0.67 3.31
C PHE A 118 14.84 -1.29 4.68
N TRP A 119 14.00 -2.31 4.76
CA TRP A 119 13.55 -2.89 6.02
C TRP A 119 13.49 -4.41 5.96
N TYR A 120 14.06 -5.07 7.00
CA TYR A 120 14.03 -6.54 7.17
C TYR A 120 13.63 -6.90 8.59
N ARG A 121 12.60 -7.73 8.75
CA ARG A 121 12.06 -8.17 10.04
C ARG A 121 11.62 -6.97 10.89
N ARG A 122 12.23 -6.77 12.05
CA ARG A 122 11.92 -5.67 13.00
C ARG A 122 13.01 -4.64 13.09
N ASN A 123 14.10 -4.76 12.34
CA ASN A 123 15.27 -3.90 12.38
C ASN A 123 15.86 -3.69 13.81
N LEU A 124 15.68 -4.67 14.70
CA LEU A 124 16.03 -4.54 16.13
C LEU A 124 17.53 -4.33 16.41
N ARG A 125 18.39 -4.61 15.44
CA ARG A 125 19.85 -4.44 15.56
C ARG A 125 20.36 -3.21 14.81
N SER A 126 19.47 -2.37 14.33
CA SER A 126 19.82 -1.17 13.61
C SER A 126 20.30 -0.07 14.57
N PRO A 127 21.14 0.89 14.11
CA PRO A 127 21.44 2.11 14.86
C PRO A 127 20.15 2.85 15.25
N GLN A 128 20.22 3.71 16.28
CA GLN A 128 19.04 4.44 16.77
C GLN A 128 18.35 5.29 15.68
N GLU A 129 19.13 5.75 14.70
CA GLU A 129 18.62 6.55 13.58
C GLU A 129 18.09 5.69 12.41
N ALA A 130 18.26 4.36 12.48
CA ALA A 130 17.72 3.48 11.45
C ALA A 130 16.23 3.21 11.68
N PRO A 131 15.49 2.89 10.60
CA PRO A 131 14.08 2.54 10.72
C PRO A 131 13.83 1.42 11.73
N SER A 132 13.05 1.71 12.77
CA SER A 132 12.62 0.72 13.75
C SER A 132 11.38 1.20 14.50
N PHE A 133 10.57 0.26 15.03
CA PHE A 133 9.40 0.59 15.83
C PHE A 133 9.73 1.13 17.23
N HIS A 134 10.99 1.19 17.61
CA HIS A 134 11.42 1.94 18.79
C HIS A 134 11.35 3.46 18.63
N THR A 135 11.30 3.93 17.38
CA THR A 135 11.34 5.36 17.06
C THR A 135 10.04 5.89 16.49
N SER A 136 9.22 5.06 15.85
CA SER A 136 7.92 5.45 15.28
C SER A 136 7.05 4.24 15.02
N ASP A 137 5.75 4.39 15.19
CA ASP A 137 4.73 3.41 14.80
C ASP A 137 4.34 3.52 13.31
N SER A 138 4.81 4.54 12.61
CA SER A 138 4.51 4.79 11.19
C SER A 138 5.80 4.95 10.41
N TRP A 139 5.94 4.15 9.35
CA TRP A 139 7.08 4.17 8.45
C TRP A 139 6.61 4.21 7.01
N LEU A 140 6.67 5.41 6.43
CA LEU A 140 6.31 5.68 5.05
C LEU A 140 7.58 6.06 4.29
N VAL A 141 7.81 5.43 3.16
CA VAL A 141 9.03 5.57 2.35
C VAL A 141 8.66 5.87 0.91
N ARG A 142 9.38 6.80 0.32
CA ARG A 142 9.30 7.09 -1.12
C ARG A 142 9.61 5.83 -1.92
N GLU A 143 8.80 5.55 -2.92
CA GLU A 143 8.93 4.35 -3.75
C GLU A 143 10.29 4.28 -4.47
N ASP A 144 10.84 5.43 -4.90
CA ASP A 144 12.14 5.52 -5.59
C ASP A 144 13.37 5.22 -4.68
N ARG A 145 13.15 5.02 -3.39
CA ARG A 145 14.19 4.56 -2.45
C ARG A 145 14.21 3.06 -2.24
N LEU A 146 13.21 2.38 -2.71
CA LEU A 146 13.09 0.93 -2.62
C LEU A 146 13.61 0.27 -3.89
N SER A 147 14.11 -0.96 -3.78
CA SER A 147 14.50 -1.75 -4.96
C SER A 147 13.29 -2.13 -5.82
N THR A 148 12.10 -2.13 -5.22
CA THR A 148 10.80 -2.37 -5.82
C THR A 148 9.76 -1.62 -4.99
N PRO A 149 8.73 -0.98 -5.60
CA PRO A 149 7.70 -0.20 -4.89
C PRO A 149 6.71 -1.10 -4.14
N LEU A 150 7.20 -1.83 -3.17
CA LEU A 150 6.49 -2.87 -2.46
C LEU A 150 6.73 -2.79 -0.96
N THR A 151 5.70 -3.12 -0.19
CA THR A 151 5.77 -3.38 1.26
C THR A 151 5.07 -4.68 1.57
N ALA A 152 5.66 -5.51 2.43
CA ALA A 152 5.08 -6.76 2.88
C ALA A 152 5.13 -6.91 4.41
N ILE A 153 4.10 -7.55 4.96
CA ILE A 153 3.94 -7.90 6.37
C ILE A 153 3.76 -9.40 6.45
N PHE A 154 4.62 -10.08 7.21
CA PHE A 154 4.52 -11.50 7.49
C PHE A 154 3.98 -11.71 8.90
N ASP A 155 2.82 -12.33 9.00
CA ASP A 155 2.21 -12.79 10.25
C ASP A 155 2.84 -14.13 10.67
N GLU A 156 3.69 -14.10 11.69
CA GLU A 156 4.40 -15.29 12.18
C GLU A 156 3.43 -16.33 12.79
N LYS A 157 2.31 -15.86 13.34
CA LYS A 157 1.34 -16.71 14.02
C LYS A 157 0.47 -17.49 13.04
N ASN A 158 -0.05 -16.81 12.02
CA ASN A 158 -0.94 -17.40 11.04
C ASN A 158 -0.22 -17.89 9.78
N ARG A 159 1.09 -17.63 9.65
CA ARG A 159 1.94 -17.98 8.51
C ARG A 159 1.39 -17.43 7.19
N LYS A 160 1.00 -16.16 7.23
CA LYS A 160 0.46 -15.43 6.09
C LYS A 160 1.32 -14.21 5.77
N THR A 161 1.46 -13.93 4.51
CA THR A 161 2.08 -12.70 4.02
C THR A 161 1.02 -11.82 3.37
N TYR A 162 1.04 -10.55 3.73
CA TYR A 162 0.24 -9.49 3.13
C TYR A 162 1.18 -8.51 2.47
N SER A 163 0.96 -8.17 1.21
CA SER A 163 1.79 -7.20 0.53
C SER A 163 1.00 -6.26 -0.36
N VAL A 164 1.54 -5.08 -0.58
CA VAL A 164 1.04 -4.11 -1.54
C VAL A 164 2.17 -3.72 -2.49
N ILE A 165 1.90 -3.75 -3.77
CA ILE A 165 2.82 -3.29 -4.82
C ILE A 165 2.11 -2.28 -5.72
N ARG A 166 2.84 -1.26 -6.16
CA ARG A 166 2.35 -0.35 -7.17
C ARG A 166 2.56 -0.91 -8.57
N LEU A 167 1.52 -0.86 -9.40
CA LEU A 167 1.56 -1.37 -10.77
C LEU A 167 1.84 -0.29 -11.82
N ASP A 168 1.64 0.98 -11.49
CA ASP A 168 1.93 2.07 -12.44
C ASP A 168 3.43 2.18 -12.71
N ASN A 169 3.78 2.49 -13.95
CA ASN A 169 5.17 2.68 -14.32
C ASN A 169 5.76 3.91 -13.60
N MET A 170 6.78 3.67 -12.80
CA MET A 170 7.52 4.72 -12.11
C MET A 170 8.71 5.15 -12.97
N ALA A 171 8.62 6.34 -13.53
CA ALA A 171 9.77 7.00 -14.12
C ALA A 171 10.54 7.76 -13.03
N SER A 172 11.86 7.84 -13.17
CA SER A 172 12.68 8.73 -12.33
C SER A 172 12.18 10.17 -12.49
N ASP A 173 11.99 10.83 -11.36
CA ASP A 173 11.49 12.20 -11.32
C ASP A 173 12.65 13.16 -11.06
N ALA A 174 12.86 14.08 -12.01
CA ALA A 174 13.87 15.14 -11.88
C ALA A 174 13.49 16.19 -10.82
N LEU A 175 12.25 16.16 -10.33
CA LEU A 175 11.73 17.08 -9.30
C LEU A 175 12.01 16.62 -7.88
N THR A 176 12.87 15.63 -7.70
CA THR A 176 13.26 15.17 -6.36
C THR A 176 13.72 16.34 -5.51
N THR A 177 13.13 16.48 -4.33
CA THR A 177 13.50 17.51 -3.38
C THR A 177 14.13 16.89 -2.13
N HIS A 178 15.12 17.57 -1.60
CA HIS A 178 15.68 17.28 -0.27
C HIS A 178 15.12 18.24 0.80
N LYS A 179 14.14 19.05 0.43
CA LYS A 179 13.47 19.95 1.38
C LYS A 179 12.65 19.12 2.38
N GLU A 180 12.66 19.58 3.61
CA GLU A 180 11.91 19.01 4.71
C GLU A 180 10.50 19.62 4.76
N GLY A 181 9.53 18.86 5.27
CA GLY A 181 8.16 19.31 5.50
C GLY A 181 7.26 19.21 4.28
N GLU A 182 6.30 20.09 4.20
CA GLU A 182 5.32 20.15 3.11
C GLU A 182 5.93 20.83 1.87
N VAL A 183 5.89 20.14 0.75
CA VAL A 183 6.54 20.57 -0.50
C VAL A 183 5.54 20.60 -1.64
N ILE A 184 5.31 21.78 -2.20
CA ILE A 184 4.56 21.93 -3.45
C ILE A 184 5.51 21.61 -4.61
N LEU A 185 5.13 20.62 -5.42
CA LEU A 185 5.89 20.23 -6.60
C LEU A 185 5.70 21.26 -7.72
N SER A 186 6.80 21.59 -8.41
CA SER A 186 6.78 22.50 -9.56
C SER A 186 6.28 21.84 -10.85
N GLY A 187 6.10 20.51 -10.83
CA GLY A 187 5.62 19.73 -11.97
C GLY A 187 4.96 18.43 -11.51
N LYS A 188 4.68 17.52 -12.45
CA LYS A 188 4.11 16.22 -12.16
C LYS A 188 5.22 15.24 -11.76
N THR A 189 4.93 14.40 -10.78
CA THR A 189 5.75 13.25 -10.39
C THR A 189 5.04 11.96 -10.76
N SER A 190 5.78 10.87 -10.89
CA SER A 190 5.24 9.51 -10.96
C SER A 190 5.50 8.74 -9.65
N ILE A 191 6.20 9.35 -8.70
CA ILE A 191 6.65 8.70 -7.48
C ILE A 191 5.58 8.83 -6.39
N GLY A 192 5.17 7.70 -5.84
CA GLY A 192 4.32 7.59 -4.66
C GLY A 192 5.11 7.23 -3.41
N TYR A 193 4.41 6.65 -2.45
CA TYR A 193 4.98 6.09 -1.23
C TYR A 193 4.29 4.80 -0.84
N THR A 194 5.03 3.97 -0.12
CA THR A 194 4.53 2.77 0.52
C THR A 194 5.13 2.61 1.91
N GLY A 195 4.50 1.80 2.74
CA GLY A 195 4.99 1.58 4.10
C GLY A 195 4.06 0.73 4.94
N PHE A 196 4.27 0.78 6.24
CA PHE A 196 3.44 0.12 7.22
C PHE A 196 3.29 0.96 8.49
N GLU A 197 2.20 0.76 9.18
CA GLU A 197 1.86 1.47 10.41
C GLU A 197 1.30 0.51 11.45
N ASN A 198 1.52 0.85 12.71
CA ASN A 198 0.88 0.22 13.86
C ASN A 198 -0.35 1.05 14.24
N LEU A 199 -1.53 0.54 13.93
CA LEU A 199 -2.80 1.20 14.25
C LEU A 199 -3.41 0.51 15.48
N SER A 200 -3.17 1.09 16.66
CA SER A 200 -3.69 0.54 17.93
C SER A 200 -3.36 -0.94 18.15
N GLY A 201 -2.16 -1.35 17.81
CA GLY A 201 -1.70 -2.73 17.94
C GLY A 201 -1.92 -3.62 16.71
N ILE A 202 -2.57 -3.12 15.68
CA ILE A 202 -2.79 -3.85 14.42
C ILE A 202 -1.84 -3.35 13.35
N ALA A 203 -1.17 -4.28 12.66
CA ALA A 203 -0.31 -3.97 11.53
C ALA A 203 -1.16 -3.60 10.30
N SER A 204 -0.76 -2.53 9.59
CA SER A 204 -1.40 -2.09 8.35
C SER A 204 -0.39 -1.82 7.25
N LEU A 205 -0.78 -2.11 6.01
CA LEU A 205 -0.11 -1.64 4.81
C LEU A 205 -0.57 -0.23 4.51
N SER A 206 0.37 0.67 4.17
CA SER A 206 0.07 2.06 3.84
C SER A 206 0.69 2.42 2.51
N PHE A 207 -0.05 3.10 1.64
CA PHE A 207 0.42 3.52 0.32
C PHE A 207 -0.30 4.79 -0.12
N GLY A 208 0.27 5.49 -1.10
CA GLY A 208 -0.35 6.71 -1.59
C GLY A 208 0.48 7.49 -2.60
N PHE A 209 -0.04 8.67 -2.97
CA PHE A 209 0.51 9.52 -4.02
C PHE A 209 0.13 11.00 -3.82
N PRO A 210 1.01 11.95 -4.17
CA PRO A 210 2.43 11.79 -4.49
C PRO A 210 3.26 11.38 -3.28
N TYR A 211 4.57 11.29 -3.43
CA TYR A 211 5.44 10.74 -2.40
C TYR A 211 5.34 11.42 -1.04
N LYS A 212 5.47 10.60 -0.02
CA LYS A 212 5.61 10.98 1.38
C LYS A 212 6.70 10.14 2.02
N GLU A 213 7.48 10.74 2.92
CA GLU A 213 8.47 10.04 3.73
C GLU A 213 8.44 10.58 5.15
N ALA A 214 8.19 9.71 6.09
CA ALA A 214 8.13 10.02 7.52
C ALA A 214 8.29 8.73 8.34
N PRO A 215 8.93 8.80 9.52
CA PRO A 215 9.72 9.91 10.03
C PRO A 215 11.05 10.06 9.28
N LYS A 216 11.94 10.96 9.75
CA LYS A 216 13.32 11.03 9.22
C LYS A 216 13.98 9.66 9.27
N THR A 217 14.59 9.25 8.16
CA THR A 217 15.20 7.93 8.03
C THR A 217 16.69 8.03 7.76
N TYR A 218 17.43 7.01 8.20
CA TYR A 218 18.86 6.91 7.95
C TYR A 218 19.13 6.52 6.49
N ILE A 219 19.85 7.37 5.74
CA ILE A 219 20.18 7.09 4.32
C ILE A 219 21.63 6.64 4.12
N ARG A 220 22.52 7.06 4.99
CA ARG A 220 23.92 6.63 5.04
C ARG A 220 24.54 7.09 6.36
N LYS A 221 25.74 6.64 6.65
CA LYS A 221 26.45 6.97 7.89
C LYS A 221 26.32 8.47 8.25
N LEU A 222 25.68 8.73 9.39
CA LEU A 222 25.45 10.07 9.97
C LEU A 222 24.60 11.02 9.09
N THR A 223 23.86 10.50 8.12
CA THR A 223 22.98 11.32 7.28
C THR A 223 21.56 10.77 7.32
N LEU A 224 20.61 11.61 7.71
CA LEU A 224 19.18 11.30 7.73
C LEU A 224 18.48 11.91 6.51
N ALA A 225 17.56 11.18 5.90
CA ALA A 225 16.63 11.75 4.95
C ALA A 225 15.61 12.61 5.71
N PRO A 226 15.26 13.80 5.22
CA PRO A 226 14.24 14.63 5.85
C PRO A 226 12.86 13.98 5.72
N SER A 227 12.00 14.20 6.71
CA SER A 227 10.57 13.94 6.54
C SER A 227 10.02 14.89 5.49
N VAL A 228 9.25 14.38 4.55
CA VAL A 228 8.68 15.15 3.44
C VAL A 228 7.27 14.69 3.13
N GLU A 229 6.38 15.62 2.78
CA GLU A 229 5.08 15.35 2.19
C GLU A 229 4.93 16.22 0.94
N ALA A 230 4.86 15.57 -0.22
CA ALA A 230 4.77 16.26 -1.51
C ALA A 230 3.31 16.51 -1.90
N TYR A 231 3.07 17.67 -2.52
CA TYR A 231 1.77 18.06 -3.03
C TYR A 231 1.88 18.34 -4.52
N GLN A 232 1.13 17.59 -5.32
CA GLN A 232 1.05 17.78 -6.77
C GLN A 232 -0.21 18.54 -7.15
N LEU A 233 -0.08 19.44 -8.12
CA LEU A 233 -1.22 20.13 -8.72
C LEU A 233 -2.01 19.18 -9.61
N LEU A 234 -3.31 19.11 -9.37
CA LEU A 234 -4.31 18.58 -10.28
C LEU A 234 -5.22 19.76 -10.68
N ARG A 235 -5.25 20.10 -11.98
CA ARG A 235 -6.02 21.24 -12.47
C ARG A 235 -7.48 20.87 -12.62
N LYS A 236 -8.34 21.85 -12.55
CA LYS A 236 -9.78 21.69 -12.80
C LYS A 236 -10.05 20.91 -14.08
N GLY A 237 -10.80 19.81 -13.94
CA GLY A 237 -11.16 18.90 -15.02
C GLY A 237 -10.08 17.88 -15.39
N GLU A 238 -8.88 17.95 -14.81
CA GLU A 238 -7.88 16.89 -14.96
C GLU A 238 -8.27 15.68 -14.12
N SER A 239 -7.95 14.50 -14.64
CA SER A 239 -8.11 13.22 -13.96
C SER A 239 -6.76 12.50 -13.82
N LEU A 240 -6.65 11.70 -12.78
CA LEU A 240 -5.51 10.85 -12.47
C LEU A 240 -6.00 9.45 -12.14
N SER A 241 -5.32 8.43 -12.65
CA SER A 241 -5.52 7.03 -12.29
C SER A 241 -4.28 6.50 -11.60
N LEU A 242 -4.44 5.74 -10.53
CA LEU A 242 -3.38 5.11 -9.74
C LEU A 242 -3.77 3.66 -9.48
N THR A 243 -2.80 2.74 -9.60
CA THR A 243 -3.07 1.32 -9.50
C THR A 243 -2.12 0.64 -8.52
N TRP A 244 -2.68 -0.05 -7.54
CA TRP A 244 -1.96 -0.95 -6.65
C TRP A 244 -2.54 -2.35 -6.71
N GLU A 245 -1.76 -3.32 -6.26
CA GLU A 245 -2.23 -4.70 -6.10
C GLU A 245 -1.89 -5.18 -4.69
N LEU A 246 -2.91 -5.73 -4.02
CA LEU A 246 -2.76 -6.45 -2.76
C LEU A 246 -2.59 -7.93 -3.08
N HIS A 247 -1.59 -8.53 -2.48
CA HIS A 247 -1.29 -9.94 -2.59
C HIS A 247 -1.24 -10.58 -1.21
N GLU A 248 -1.89 -11.73 -1.07
CA GLU A 248 -1.85 -12.57 0.12
C GLU A 248 -1.33 -13.96 -0.25
N SER A 249 -0.49 -14.53 0.61
CA SER A 249 0.00 -15.90 0.44
C SER A 249 0.21 -16.59 1.78
N GLU A 250 0.02 -17.91 1.81
CA GLU A 250 0.40 -18.77 2.92
C GLU A 250 1.87 -19.15 2.77
N ILE A 251 2.68 -18.84 3.77
CA ILE A 251 4.14 -18.95 3.73
C ILE A 251 4.64 -19.57 5.02
N ALA A 252 5.57 -20.52 4.94
CA ALA A 252 6.03 -21.26 6.11
C ALA A 252 6.88 -20.43 7.08
N ASP A 253 7.73 -19.55 6.58
CA ASP A 253 8.60 -18.70 7.39
C ASP A 253 8.98 -17.40 6.66
N PHE A 254 9.68 -16.51 7.37
CA PHE A 254 10.08 -15.20 6.81
C PHE A 254 11.09 -15.31 5.66
N SER A 255 11.93 -16.34 5.60
CA SER A 255 12.88 -16.50 4.49
C SER A 255 12.14 -16.87 3.21
N GLU A 256 11.17 -17.76 3.30
CA GLU A 256 10.27 -18.11 2.19
C GLU A 256 9.41 -16.90 1.81
N CYS A 257 8.93 -16.10 2.78
CA CYS A 257 8.24 -14.85 2.51
C CYS A 257 9.07 -13.90 1.64
N VAL A 258 10.33 -13.65 2.00
CA VAL A 258 11.21 -12.78 1.22
C VAL A 258 11.43 -13.33 -0.19
N GLN A 259 11.67 -14.63 -0.35
CA GLN A 259 11.83 -15.27 -1.65
C GLN A 259 10.56 -15.13 -2.51
N HIS A 260 9.41 -15.48 -1.95
CA HIS A 260 8.12 -15.41 -2.63
C HIS A 260 7.80 -13.98 -3.10
N ILE A 261 8.01 -12.99 -2.22
CA ILE A 261 7.78 -11.57 -2.56
C ILE A 261 8.73 -11.09 -3.67
N TRP A 262 9.98 -11.57 -3.72
CA TRP A 262 10.90 -11.29 -4.81
C TRP A 262 10.41 -11.88 -6.14
N GLU A 263 10.02 -13.13 -6.15
CA GLU A 263 9.47 -13.80 -7.34
C GLU A 263 8.20 -13.10 -7.83
N TYR A 264 7.25 -12.86 -6.93
CA TYR A 264 6.02 -12.13 -7.22
C TYR A 264 6.28 -10.73 -7.80
N SER A 265 7.16 -9.96 -7.18
CA SER A 265 7.46 -8.60 -7.63
C SER A 265 8.18 -8.58 -8.98
N TYR A 266 9.03 -9.58 -9.26
CA TYR A 266 9.70 -9.74 -10.54
C TYR A 266 8.70 -10.04 -11.65
N ASP A 267 7.84 -11.01 -11.45
CA ASP A 267 6.82 -11.42 -12.42
C ASP A 267 5.84 -10.27 -12.70
N THR A 268 5.38 -9.58 -11.65
CA THR A 268 4.48 -8.43 -11.77
C THR A 268 5.11 -7.29 -12.57
N ASN A 269 6.36 -6.93 -12.29
CA ASN A 269 7.06 -5.87 -13.02
C ASN A 269 7.36 -6.25 -14.48
N MET A 270 7.68 -7.52 -14.75
CA MET A 270 7.91 -7.99 -16.13
C MET A 270 6.65 -7.93 -16.99
N LEU A 271 5.48 -8.22 -16.39
CA LEU A 271 4.20 -8.14 -17.10
C LEU A 271 3.77 -6.70 -17.44
N HIS A 272 4.29 -5.71 -16.73
CA HIS A 272 3.94 -4.29 -16.92
C HIS A 272 4.99 -3.49 -17.71
N THR A 273 6.13 -4.10 -18.07
CA THR A 273 7.22 -3.42 -18.80
C THR A 273 7.19 -3.69 -20.33
N PHE A 274 6.22 -4.46 -20.84
CA PHE A 274 6.08 -4.78 -22.27
C PHE A 274 4.75 -4.33 -22.83
#